data_862d804eec9741a00f48b54dc81dbe7d
#
_entry.id   862d804eec9741a00f48b54dc81dbe7d
#
_cell.length_a   1.000
_cell.length_b   1.000
_cell.length_c   1.000
_cell.angle_alpha   90.00
_cell.angle_beta   90.00
_cell.angle_gamma   90.00
#
_symmetry.space_group_name_H-M   'P 1'
#
loop_
_entity.id
_entity.type
_entity.pdbx_description
1 polymer ?
#
loop_
_entity_poly.entity_id
_entity_poly.type
_entity_poly.pdbx_seq_one_letter_code
_entity_poly.pdbx_strand_id
1 'polypeptide(L)'
;MERFTQNRNFMKSGFAEDIFSDQEKELPQPPLQKPYEDGFKVFELPSINKDIVLKQDVHKCISDRKTHREYIKKALTVDELSYLLWATQRVKEIRGDNY
;
A
#
# COMPACT_ATOMS: atom_id res chain seq x y z
N MET A 1 -18.17 31.51 9.81
CA MET A 1 -17.74 30.96 11.10
C MET A 1 -18.13 29.47 11.29
N GLU A 2 -19.36 29.08 10.99
CA GLU A 2 -19.80 27.68 11.10
C GLU A 2 -18.94 26.71 10.27
N ARG A 3 -18.60 27.09 9.04
CA ARG A 3 -17.78 26.25 8.16
C ARG A 3 -16.40 25.94 8.73
N PHE A 4 -15.78 26.92 9.38
CA PHE A 4 -14.48 26.71 10.01
C PHE A 4 -14.59 25.83 11.26
N THR A 5 -15.67 25.97 12.02
CA THR A 5 -15.95 25.14 13.19
C THR A 5 -16.20 23.71 12.79
N GLN A 6 -16.96 23.44 11.73
CA GLN A 6 -17.19 22.10 11.22
C GLN A 6 -15.89 21.41 10.76
N ASN A 7 -15.05 22.13 10.01
CA ASN A 7 -13.76 21.59 9.57
C ASN A 7 -12.83 21.32 10.75
N ARG A 8 -12.84 22.15 11.75
CA ARG A 8 -12.09 21.96 12.99
C ARG A 8 -12.55 20.71 13.75
N ASN A 9 -13.86 20.55 13.86
CA ASN A 9 -14.44 19.40 14.57
C ASN A 9 -14.17 18.09 13.85
N PHE A 10 -14.14 18.12 12.52
CA PHE A 10 -13.77 16.95 11.72
C PHE A 10 -12.35 16.46 12.01
N MET A 11 -11.42 17.39 12.29
CA MET A 11 -10.02 17.05 12.58
C MET A 11 -9.77 16.67 14.03
N LYS A 12 -10.74 16.85 14.91
CA LYS A 12 -10.61 16.44 16.32
C LYS A 12 -10.98 14.97 16.49
N SER A 13 -10.18 14.27 17.26
CA SER A 13 -10.56 12.93 17.70
C SER A 13 -11.72 13.00 18.69
N GLY A 14 -12.66 12.08 18.57
CA GLY A 14 -13.81 11.98 19.48
C GLY A 14 -13.51 11.25 20.78
N PHE A 15 -12.29 11.34 21.33
CA PHE A 15 -11.89 10.60 22.54
C PHE A 15 -12.69 10.95 23.80
N ALA A 16 -13.28 12.15 23.84
CA ALA A 16 -14.13 12.57 24.96
C ALA A 16 -15.57 12.05 24.84
N GLU A 17 -15.95 11.48 23.71
CA GLU A 17 -17.23 10.84 23.46
C GLU A 17 -17.08 9.35 23.69
N ASP A 18 -18.06 8.72 24.32
CA ASP A 18 -18.08 7.27 24.54
C ASP A 18 -18.33 6.53 23.21
N ILE A 19 -17.39 6.63 22.30
CA ILE A 19 -17.43 5.94 21.01
C ILE A 19 -16.58 4.67 21.13
N PHE A 20 -17.23 3.54 21.07
CA PHE A 20 -16.56 2.25 21.06
C PHE A 20 -16.17 1.89 19.62
N SER A 21 -14.91 1.49 19.43
CA SER A 21 -14.44 0.96 18.15
C SER A 21 -15.10 -0.39 17.85
N ASP A 22 -15.09 -0.79 16.58
CA ASP A 22 -15.61 -2.09 16.20
C ASP A 22 -14.87 -3.25 16.89
N GLN A 23 -13.59 -3.07 17.16
CA GLN A 23 -12.79 -4.04 17.89
C GLN A 23 -13.24 -4.17 19.35
N GLU A 24 -13.57 -3.05 20.02
CA GLU A 24 -14.08 -3.06 21.38
C GLU A 24 -15.49 -3.66 21.46
N LYS A 25 -16.25 -3.58 20.39
CA LYS A 25 -17.57 -4.23 20.26
C LYS A 25 -17.47 -5.72 19.93
N GLU A 26 -16.27 -6.24 19.82
CA GLU A 26 -16.01 -7.64 19.45
C GLU A 26 -16.66 -8.05 18.11
N LEU A 27 -16.77 -7.12 17.18
CA LEU A 27 -17.26 -7.40 15.84
C LEU A 27 -16.25 -8.27 15.08
N PRO A 28 -16.73 -9.14 14.16
CA PRO A 28 -15.83 -9.96 13.38
C PRO A 28 -14.82 -9.12 12.60
N GLN A 29 -13.56 -9.56 12.59
CA GLN A 29 -12.52 -8.91 11.81
C GLN A 29 -12.86 -9.01 10.31
N PRO A 30 -12.77 -7.92 9.56
CA PRO A 30 -12.94 -7.98 8.13
C PRO A 30 -11.83 -8.83 7.49
N PRO A 31 -12.04 -9.36 6.28
CA PRO A 31 -11.01 -10.13 5.57
C PRO A 31 -9.72 -9.33 5.45
N LEU A 32 -8.57 -9.99 5.61
CA LEU A 32 -7.25 -9.36 5.45
C LEU A 32 -7.03 -8.86 4.03
N GLN A 33 -7.65 -9.50 3.07
CA GLN A 33 -7.59 -9.11 1.66
C GLN A 33 -9.00 -8.88 1.15
N LYS A 34 -9.18 -7.77 0.42
CA LYS A 34 -10.46 -7.53 -0.26
C LYS A 34 -10.64 -8.57 -1.37
N PRO A 35 -11.73 -9.35 -1.35
CA PRO A 35 -12.00 -10.28 -2.44
C PRO A 35 -12.27 -9.52 -3.74
N TYR A 36 -11.87 -10.09 -4.86
CA TYR A 36 -12.24 -9.56 -6.17
C TYR A 36 -13.62 -10.09 -6.57
N GLU A 37 -14.37 -9.25 -7.28
CA GLU A 37 -15.70 -9.61 -7.76
C GLU A 37 -15.61 -10.57 -8.95
N ASP A 38 -16.63 -11.40 -9.11
CA ASP A 38 -16.76 -12.26 -10.27
C ASP A 38 -16.79 -11.42 -11.57
N GLY A 39 -16.06 -11.87 -12.58
CA GLY A 39 -15.95 -11.19 -13.87
C GLY A 39 -14.72 -10.29 -14.00
N PHE A 40 -14.01 -9.96 -12.92
CA PHE A 40 -12.71 -9.30 -13.02
C PHE A 40 -11.66 -10.28 -13.53
N LYS A 41 -10.85 -9.79 -14.45
CA LYS A 41 -9.75 -10.55 -15.00
C LYS A 41 -8.57 -10.53 -14.02
N VAL A 42 -8.09 -11.69 -13.64
CA VAL A 42 -6.92 -11.86 -12.80
C VAL A 42 -5.70 -12.12 -13.67
N PHE A 43 -4.62 -11.38 -13.41
CA PHE A 43 -3.35 -11.56 -14.09
C PHE A 43 -2.32 -12.11 -13.12
N GLU A 44 -1.64 -13.17 -13.55
CA GLU A 44 -0.52 -13.71 -12.81
C GLU A 44 0.75 -12.91 -13.14
N LEU A 45 1.43 -12.41 -12.10
CA LEU A 45 2.65 -11.66 -12.27
C LEU A 45 3.84 -12.60 -12.48
N PRO A 46 4.81 -12.22 -13.32
CA PRO A 46 6.01 -13.04 -13.51
C PRO A 46 6.85 -13.11 -12.24
N SER A 47 7.70 -14.12 -12.14
CA SER A 47 8.71 -14.25 -11.10
C SER A 47 9.63 -13.03 -11.08
N ILE A 48 10.16 -12.72 -9.90
CA ILE A 48 11.03 -11.57 -9.72
C ILE A 48 12.31 -11.70 -10.55
N ASN A 49 12.54 -10.70 -11.38
CA ASN A 49 13.76 -10.56 -12.17
C ASN A 49 14.61 -9.41 -11.61
N LYS A 50 15.62 -9.75 -10.80
CA LYS A 50 16.50 -8.76 -10.19
C LYS A 50 17.42 -8.04 -11.19
N ASP A 51 17.56 -8.58 -12.39
CA ASP A 51 18.42 -8.00 -13.44
C ASP A 51 17.86 -6.70 -14.02
N ILE A 52 16.59 -6.41 -13.77
CA ILE A 52 15.99 -5.11 -14.15
C ILE A 52 16.46 -3.96 -13.25
N VAL A 53 17.03 -4.28 -12.09
CA VAL A 53 17.52 -3.28 -11.13
C VAL A 53 18.93 -2.87 -11.51
N LEU A 54 19.08 -1.62 -11.94
CA LEU A 54 20.36 -1.08 -12.38
C LEU A 54 21.31 -0.74 -11.24
N LYS A 55 20.75 -0.32 -10.12
CA LYS A 55 21.52 0.04 -8.90
C LYS A 55 21.11 -0.89 -7.77
N GLN A 56 22.06 -1.68 -7.28
CA GLN A 56 21.82 -2.64 -6.20
C GLN A 56 22.48 -2.23 -4.87
N ASP A 57 23.34 -1.21 -4.90
CA ASP A 57 23.98 -0.68 -3.71
C ASP A 57 23.09 0.38 -3.05
N VAL A 58 22.73 0.15 -1.80
CA VAL A 58 21.88 1.06 -1.01
C VAL A 58 22.54 2.43 -0.86
N HIS A 59 23.83 2.50 -0.59
CA HIS A 59 24.55 3.76 -0.45
C HIS A 59 24.47 4.60 -1.72
N LYS A 60 24.69 3.98 -2.87
CA LYS A 60 24.59 4.63 -4.17
C LYS A 60 23.17 5.10 -4.48
N CYS A 61 22.17 4.31 -4.14
CA CYS A 61 20.78 4.70 -4.29
C CYS A 61 20.43 5.93 -3.46
N ILE A 62 20.92 6.00 -2.23
CA ILE A 62 20.71 7.15 -1.34
C ILE A 62 21.40 8.39 -1.89
N SER A 63 22.65 8.27 -2.30
CA SER A 63 23.42 9.41 -2.81
C SER A 63 22.93 9.97 -4.13
N ASP A 64 22.41 9.10 -5.01
CA ASP A 64 21.89 9.49 -6.33
C ASP A 64 20.40 9.84 -6.33
N ARG A 65 19.70 9.62 -5.21
CA ARG A 65 18.27 9.89 -5.10
C ARG A 65 17.96 11.37 -5.34
N LYS A 66 17.03 11.65 -6.21
CA LYS A 66 16.47 12.99 -6.43
C LYS A 66 14.98 12.90 -6.74
N THR A 67 14.28 14.00 -6.54
CA THR A 67 12.87 14.09 -6.92
C THR A 67 12.75 14.30 -8.42
N HIS A 68 12.04 13.41 -9.10
CA HIS A 68 11.73 13.52 -10.52
C HIS A 68 10.30 14.02 -10.68
N ARG A 69 10.10 15.08 -11.45
CA ARG A 69 8.77 15.65 -11.74
C ARG A 69 8.39 15.55 -13.20
N GLU A 70 9.32 15.22 -14.05
CA GLU A 70 9.08 14.98 -15.46
C GLU A 70 9.26 13.50 -15.77
N TYR A 71 8.32 12.93 -16.48
CA TYR A 71 8.29 11.51 -16.78
C TYR A 71 8.24 11.29 -18.29
N ILE A 72 8.88 10.23 -18.76
CA ILE A 72 8.79 9.83 -20.16
C ILE A 72 7.44 9.15 -20.42
N LYS A 73 6.96 9.24 -21.66
CA LYS A 73 5.71 8.57 -22.07
C LYS A 73 5.98 7.09 -22.39
N LYS A 74 6.29 6.33 -21.35
CA LYS A 74 6.57 4.90 -21.49
C LYS A 74 5.89 4.16 -20.33
N ALA A 75 5.12 3.15 -20.66
CA ALA A 75 4.48 2.30 -19.64
C ALA A 75 5.53 1.43 -18.95
N LEU A 76 5.24 1.07 -17.70
CA LEU A 76 6.02 0.06 -16.99
C LEU A 76 5.84 -1.30 -17.65
N THR A 77 6.90 -2.09 -17.68
CA THR A 77 6.80 -3.49 -18.06
C THR A 77 6.17 -4.31 -16.95
N VAL A 78 5.65 -5.49 -17.28
CA VAL A 78 5.09 -6.40 -16.28
C VAL A 78 6.15 -6.86 -15.28
N ASP A 79 7.37 -7.06 -15.71
CA ASP A 79 8.50 -7.39 -14.84
C ASP A 79 8.82 -6.27 -13.85
N GLU A 80 8.82 -5.03 -14.30
CA GLU A 80 9.01 -3.86 -13.45
C GLU A 80 7.89 -3.73 -12.41
N LEU A 81 6.64 -3.92 -12.82
CA LEU A 81 5.50 -3.90 -11.92
C LEU A 81 5.59 -5.02 -10.86
N SER A 82 5.93 -6.23 -11.29
CA SER A 82 6.13 -7.37 -10.40
C SER A 82 7.20 -7.08 -9.35
N TYR A 83 8.32 -6.52 -9.77
CA TYR A 83 9.41 -6.15 -8.87
C TYR A 83 8.99 -5.08 -7.84
N LEU A 84 8.30 -4.04 -8.29
CA LEU A 84 7.83 -2.96 -7.41
C LEU A 84 6.86 -3.48 -6.34
N LEU A 85 5.91 -4.33 -6.72
CA LEU A 85 4.98 -4.94 -5.78
C LEU A 85 5.68 -5.87 -4.81
N TRP A 86 6.64 -6.66 -5.28
CA TRP A 86 7.46 -7.50 -4.41
C TRP A 86 8.27 -6.69 -3.40
N ALA A 87 8.89 -5.60 -3.85
CA ALA A 87 9.72 -4.76 -2.98
C ALA A 87 8.92 -4.05 -1.88
N THR A 88 7.67 -3.69 -2.18
CA THR A 88 6.83 -2.88 -1.28
C THR A 88 5.79 -3.67 -0.50
N GLN A 89 5.23 -4.72 -1.07
CA GLN A 89 4.04 -5.40 -0.56
C GLN A 89 4.19 -6.92 -0.42
N ARG A 90 5.39 -7.46 -0.57
CA ARG A 90 5.57 -8.91 -0.51
C ARG A 90 5.17 -9.51 0.84
N VAL A 91 4.61 -10.69 0.79
CA VAL A 91 4.47 -11.56 1.95
C VAL A 91 5.72 -12.43 2.05
N LYS A 92 6.48 -12.27 3.13
CA LYS A 92 7.71 -13.04 3.34
C LYS A 92 7.42 -14.43 3.91
N GLU A 93 6.49 -14.50 4.84
CA GLU A 93 6.19 -15.71 5.59
C GLU A 93 4.74 -15.67 6.08
N ILE A 94 4.06 -16.80 6.01
CA ILE A 94 2.73 -16.96 6.56
C ILE A 94 2.84 -17.82 7.84
N ARG A 95 2.34 -17.28 8.95
CA ARG A 95 2.30 -17.98 10.23
C ARG A 95 0.85 -18.12 10.68
N GLY A 96 0.29 -19.32 10.52
CA GLY A 96 -1.14 -19.54 10.75
C GLY A 96 -1.99 -18.67 9.81
N ASP A 97 -2.88 -17.86 10.37
CA ASP A 97 -3.74 -16.94 9.62
C ASP A 97 -3.16 -15.53 9.48
N ASN A 98 -1.90 -15.31 9.90
CA ASN A 98 -1.24 -14.00 9.88
C ASN A 98 -0.08 -13.96 8.87
N TYR A 99 0.20 -12.75 8.36
CA TYR A 99 1.30 -12.48 7.45
C TYR A 99 2.53 -11.91 8.16
#